data_ed267ba0aa7ff5fb3453bb1424ae6529
#
_entry.id   ed267ba0aa7ff5fb3453bb1424ae6529
#
_cell.length_a   1.000
_cell.length_b   1.000
_cell.length_c   1.000
_cell.angle_alpha   90.00
_cell.angle_beta   90.00
_cell.angle_gamma   90.00
#
_symmetry.space_group_name_H-M   'P 1'
#
loop_
_entity.id
_entity.type
_entity.pdbx_description
1 polymer ?
#
loop_
_entity_poly.entity_id
_entity_poly.type
_entity_poly.pdbx_seq_one_letter_code
_entity_poly.pdbx_strand_id
1 'polypeptide(L)'
;MLRTAFIVLIAPLLLPFSALRAQEKSVNPGINKSFEDPDLPEFIGRFEKEGRDAFDHREEIVAALGLKPGMAVADVGAGTGLFTRLFAPLVGDRGKVYAVDISDKFAGHIKQVAREQKLTNIVGVVCKPDSVELPPQSVDLAFICDAYHHFEFPTKTMRSIHKALKPKGQVVLIDFRRIKGVSRDWILGHVRAGQEVFSQEIIDAGFKQIDEKEDLLKESYFVRFEKIGD
;
A
#
# COMPACT_ATOMS: atom_id res chain seq x y z
N MET A 1 -45.58 50.88 23.34
CA MET A 1 -45.31 49.76 22.41
C MET A 1 -43.91 49.21 22.69
N LEU A 2 -43.84 48.16 23.53
CA LEU A 2 -42.56 47.50 23.84
C LEU A 2 -42.29 46.42 22.77
N ARG A 3 -41.15 46.52 22.11
CA ARG A 3 -40.68 45.48 21.17
C ARG A 3 -39.78 44.54 21.94
N THR A 4 -40.26 43.32 22.13
CA THR A 4 -39.50 42.23 22.76
C THR A 4 -38.59 41.62 21.67
N ALA A 5 -37.27 41.75 21.82
CA ALA A 5 -36.28 41.08 20.98
C ALA A 5 -36.06 39.66 21.51
N PHE A 6 -36.33 38.66 20.67
CA PHE A 6 -35.97 37.27 20.91
C PHE A 6 -34.50 37.05 20.47
N ILE A 7 -33.62 36.78 21.42
CA ILE A 7 -32.26 36.32 21.18
C ILE A 7 -32.32 34.79 21.02
N VAL A 8 -32.10 34.31 19.79
CA VAL A 8 -31.91 32.87 19.53
C VAL A 8 -30.47 32.52 19.81
N LEU A 9 -30.23 31.83 20.91
CA LEU A 9 -28.94 31.22 21.23
C LEU A 9 -28.77 29.98 20.35
N ILE A 10 -27.92 30.05 19.30
CA ILE A 10 -27.48 28.89 18.54
C ILE A 10 -26.31 28.26 19.35
N ALA A 11 -26.59 27.16 20.03
CA ALA A 11 -25.55 26.33 20.63
C ALA A 11 -24.76 25.62 19.53
N PRO A 12 -23.41 25.67 19.54
CA PRO A 12 -22.63 24.91 18.56
C PRO A 12 -22.82 23.42 18.84
N LEU A 13 -23.29 22.69 17.82
CA LEU A 13 -23.38 21.23 17.83
C LEU A 13 -21.94 20.71 17.75
N LEU A 14 -21.34 20.41 18.90
CA LEU A 14 -20.09 19.67 19.01
C LEU A 14 -20.37 18.23 18.58
N LEU A 15 -20.15 17.92 17.30
CA LEU A 15 -20.09 16.54 16.83
C LEU A 15 -18.96 15.85 17.63
N PRO A 16 -19.22 14.70 18.25
CA PRO A 16 -18.17 13.97 18.91
C PRO A 16 -17.15 13.56 17.85
N PHE A 17 -15.93 14.08 17.96
CA PHE A 17 -14.77 13.47 17.33
C PHE A 17 -14.71 12.05 17.89
N SER A 18 -15.24 11.08 17.15
CA SER A 18 -14.99 9.68 17.42
C SER A 18 -13.48 9.53 17.28
N ALA A 19 -12.78 9.54 18.42
CA ALA A 19 -11.37 9.17 18.48
C ALA A 19 -11.31 7.77 17.86
N LEU A 20 -10.85 7.67 16.61
CA LEU A 20 -10.62 6.39 15.96
C LEU A 20 -9.67 5.63 16.89
N ARG A 21 -10.22 4.64 17.61
CA ARG A 21 -9.41 3.77 18.46
C ARG A 21 -8.35 3.15 17.56
N ALA A 22 -7.09 3.30 17.96
CA ALA A 22 -6.00 2.60 17.31
C ALA A 22 -6.34 1.11 17.35
N GLN A 23 -6.23 0.43 16.21
CA GLN A 23 -6.46 -1.01 16.13
C GLN A 23 -5.49 -1.72 17.08
N GLU A 24 -6.02 -2.35 18.12
CA GLU A 24 -5.21 -3.00 19.16
C GLU A 24 -4.89 -4.46 18.82
N LYS A 25 -5.70 -5.09 17.97
CA LYS A 25 -5.57 -6.52 17.62
C LYS A 25 -5.37 -6.72 16.13
N SER A 26 -4.57 -7.71 15.78
CA SER A 26 -4.43 -8.18 14.39
C SER A 26 -5.79 -8.63 13.84
N VAL A 27 -6.09 -8.24 12.59
CA VAL A 27 -7.29 -8.71 11.86
C VAL A 27 -7.11 -10.11 11.28
N ASN A 28 -5.86 -10.59 11.16
CA ASN A 28 -5.53 -11.92 10.66
C ASN A 28 -4.20 -12.41 11.27
N PRO A 29 -4.22 -12.84 12.56
CA PRO A 29 -3.00 -13.24 13.26
C PRO A 29 -2.28 -14.38 12.56
N GLY A 30 -0.98 -14.22 12.33
CA GLY A 30 -0.10 -15.26 11.77
C GLY A 30 -0.18 -15.40 10.25
N ILE A 31 -0.87 -14.52 9.55
CA ILE A 31 -0.92 -14.51 8.06
C ILE A 31 0.49 -14.39 7.46
N ASN A 32 1.40 -13.74 8.17
CA ASN A 32 2.77 -13.47 7.71
C ASN A 32 3.79 -14.55 8.12
N LYS A 33 3.38 -15.62 8.76
CA LYS A 33 4.30 -16.66 9.29
C LYS A 33 5.23 -17.24 8.22
N SER A 34 4.78 -17.42 6.98
CA SER A 34 5.60 -17.91 5.87
C SER A 34 6.66 -16.90 5.38
N PHE A 35 6.55 -15.64 5.79
CA PHE A 35 7.50 -14.57 5.44
C PHE A 35 8.53 -14.29 6.54
N GLU A 36 8.42 -14.92 7.72
CA GLU A 36 9.41 -14.79 8.79
C GLU A 36 10.75 -15.41 8.37
N ASP A 37 10.71 -16.52 7.64
CA ASP A 37 11.90 -17.21 7.11
C ASP A 37 11.63 -17.76 5.70
N PRO A 38 11.48 -16.89 4.67
CA PRO A 38 11.09 -17.33 3.34
C PRO A 38 12.19 -18.08 2.60
N ASP A 39 11.79 -19.12 1.85
CA ASP A 39 12.63 -19.74 0.82
C ASP A 39 12.65 -18.84 -0.42
N LEU A 40 13.76 -18.11 -0.62
CA LEU A 40 13.87 -17.12 -1.70
C LEU A 40 13.65 -17.73 -3.11
N PRO A 41 14.26 -18.86 -3.49
CA PRO A 41 14.00 -19.51 -4.78
C PRO A 41 12.53 -19.85 -4.98
N GLU A 42 11.84 -20.38 -3.97
CA GLU A 42 10.42 -20.68 -4.03
C GLU A 42 9.59 -19.41 -4.28
N PHE A 43 9.84 -18.35 -3.49
CA PHE A 43 9.09 -17.10 -3.61
C PHE A 43 9.35 -16.37 -4.93
N ILE A 44 10.57 -16.39 -5.46
CA ILE A 44 10.87 -15.89 -6.80
C ILE A 44 10.06 -16.66 -7.83
N GLY A 45 10.06 -18.01 -7.77
CA GLY A 45 9.27 -18.85 -8.66
C GLY A 45 7.76 -18.67 -8.53
N ARG A 46 7.26 -18.16 -7.40
CA ARG A 46 5.82 -17.84 -7.17
C ARG A 46 5.45 -16.44 -7.65
N PHE A 47 6.30 -15.45 -7.40
CA PHE A 47 5.98 -14.04 -7.61
C PHE A 47 6.38 -13.55 -9.01
N GLU A 48 7.42 -14.13 -9.61
CA GLU A 48 7.97 -13.70 -10.89
C GLU A 48 7.78 -14.77 -11.97
N LYS A 49 6.53 -15.23 -12.17
CA LYS A 49 6.20 -16.24 -13.17
C LYS A 49 5.00 -15.85 -14.01
N GLU A 50 4.98 -16.35 -15.24
CA GLU A 50 3.82 -16.30 -16.13
C GLU A 50 2.57 -16.93 -15.49
N GLY A 51 1.42 -16.35 -15.78
CA GLY A 51 0.13 -16.74 -15.21
C GLY A 51 -0.20 -16.10 -13.87
N ARG A 52 0.69 -15.26 -13.31
CA ARG A 52 0.36 -14.36 -12.20
C ARG A 52 -0.01 -12.98 -12.76
N ASP A 53 -1.22 -12.54 -12.51
CA ASP A 53 -1.82 -11.33 -13.10
C ASP A 53 -0.91 -10.10 -12.94
N ALA A 54 -0.39 -9.86 -11.74
CA ALA A 54 0.53 -8.74 -11.46
C ALA A 54 1.90 -8.87 -12.17
N PHE A 55 2.36 -10.09 -12.45
CA PHE A 55 3.61 -10.31 -13.20
C PHE A 55 3.39 -10.15 -14.70
N ASP A 56 2.30 -10.70 -15.24
CA ASP A 56 1.99 -10.65 -16.66
C ASP A 56 1.74 -9.21 -17.12
N HIS A 57 1.09 -8.39 -16.29
CA HIS A 57 0.76 -7.00 -16.58
C HIS A 57 1.70 -5.98 -15.88
N ARG A 58 2.90 -6.39 -15.47
CA ARG A 58 3.82 -5.53 -14.70
C ARG A 58 4.19 -4.23 -15.40
N GLU A 59 4.33 -4.26 -16.72
CA GLU A 59 4.70 -3.08 -17.51
C GLU A 59 3.53 -2.08 -17.61
N GLU A 60 2.31 -2.57 -17.81
CA GLU A 60 1.09 -1.78 -17.81
C GLU A 60 0.80 -1.18 -16.41
N ILE A 61 1.03 -1.97 -15.35
CA ILE A 61 0.94 -1.48 -13.97
C ILE A 61 1.91 -0.30 -13.76
N VAL A 62 3.18 -0.50 -14.13
CA VAL A 62 4.22 0.52 -13.98
C VAL A 62 3.89 1.77 -14.78
N ALA A 63 3.43 1.62 -16.02
CA ALA A 63 2.99 2.75 -16.84
C ALA A 63 1.82 3.51 -16.20
N ALA A 64 0.84 2.79 -15.63
CA ALA A 64 -0.30 3.38 -14.94
C ALA A 64 0.08 4.18 -13.69
N LEU A 65 1.23 3.88 -13.03
CA LEU A 65 1.70 4.65 -11.87
C LEU A 65 2.08 6.09 -12.22
N GLY A 66 2.52 6.35 -13.45
CA GLY A 66 2.94 7.68 -13.89
C GLY A 66 4.20 8.19 -13.18
N LEU A 67 5.15 7.30 -12.89
CA LEU A 67 6.41 7.65 -12.23
C LEU A 67 7.22 8.65 -13.05
N LYS A 68 7.89 9.57 -12.36
CA LYS A 68 8.70 10.62 -12.98
C LYS A 68 10.10 10.65 -12.35
N PRO A 69 11.12 11.07 -13.11
CA PRO A 69 12.46 11.28 -12.57
C PRO A 69 12.46 12.21 -11.35
N GLY A 70 13.13 11.79 -10.29
CA GLY A 70 13.22 12.52 -9.03
C GLY A 70 12.15 12.15 -8.00
N MET A 71 11.14 11.34 -8.33
CA MET A 71 10.15 10.87 -7.35
C MET A 71 10.79 9.92 -6.34
N ALA A 72 10.25 9.95 -5.12
CA ALA A 72 10.49 8.94 -4.09
C ALA A 72 9.27 8.02 -4.01
N VAL A 73 9.48 6.72 -4.16
CA VAL A 73 8.43 5.69 -4.19
C VAL A 73 8.68 4.68 -3.09
N ALA A 74 7.63 4.28 -2.36
CA ALA A 74 7.67 3.13 -1.46
C ALA A 74 6.96 1.94 -2.12
N ASP A 75 7.68 0.85 -2.32
CA ASP A 75 7.17 -0.47 -2.67
C ASP A 75 6.91 -1.22 -1.36
N VAL A 76 5.65 -1.29 -0.93
CA VAL A 76 5.24 -1.79 0.39
C VAL A 76 4.75 -3.23 0.28
N GLY A 77 5.43 -4.14 0.94
CA GLY A 77 5.35 -5.57 0.72
C GLY A 77 6.14 -5.95 -0.53
N ALA A 78 7.38 -5.44 -0.62
CA ALA A 78 8.21 -5.54 -1.83
C ALA A 78 8.55 -6.98 -2.23
N GLY A 79 8.50 -7.94 -1.29
CA GLY A 79 8.78 -9.35 -1.54
C GLY A 79 10.14 -9.56 -2.22
N THR A 80 10.13 -10.17 -3.39
CA THR A 80 11.35 -10.41 -4.20
C THR A 80 11.92 -9.15 -4.87
N GLY A 81 11.22 -8.01 -4.77
CA GLY A 81 11.65 -6.74 -5.35
C GLY A 81 11.36 -6.61 -6.84
N LEU A 82 10.40 -7.35 -7.39
CA LEU A 82 9.99 -7.25 -8.79
C LEU A 82 9.71 -5.79 -9.19
N PHE A 83 8.77 -5.15 -8.51
CA PHE A 83 8.38 -3.77 -8.81
C PHE A 83 9.45 -2.76 -8.39
N THR A 84 10.14 -2.99 -7.27
CA THR A 84 11.28 -2.18 -6.83
C THR A 84 12.30 -1.98 -7.96
N ARG A 85 12.67 -3.07 -8.66
CA ARG A 85 13.63 -3.04 -9.77
C ARG A 85 13.08 -2.30 -11.00
N LEU A 86 11.80 -2.40 -11.27
CA LEU A 86 11.15 -1.70 -12.38
C LEU A 86 11.01 -0.19 -12.10
N PHE A 87 10.81 0.21 -10.86
CA PHE A 87 10.68 1.62 -10.48
C PHE A 87 12.01 2.37 -10.51
N ALA A 88 13.10 1.71 -10.10
CA ALA A 88 14.40 2.35 -9.90
C ALA A 88 14.91 3.12 -11.13
N PRO A 89 14.93 2.57 -12.36
CA PRO A 89 15.36 3.31 -13.54
C PRO A 89 14.41 4.46 -13.92
N LEU A 90 13.10 4.34 -13.63
CA LEU A 90 12.10 5.34 -13.99
C LEU A 90 12.20 6.60 -13.11
N VAL A 91 12.47 6.43 -11.83
CA VAL A 91 12.69 7.57 -10.94
C VAL A 91 14.10 8.16 -11.08
N GLY A 92 15.05 7.40 -11.64
CA GLY A 92 16.41 7.82 -11.95
C GLY A 92 17.25 8.19 -10.72
N ASP A 93 18.48 8.65 -10.95
CA ASP A 93 19.49 8.87 -9.89
C ASP A 93 19.08 9.92 -8.83
N ARG A 94 18.20 10.85 -9.19
CA ARG A 94 17.67 11.87 -8.26
C ARG A 94 16.44 11.39 -7.49
N GLY A 95 15.83 10.28 -7.92
CA GLY A 95 14.72 9.63 -7.24
C GLY A 95 15.19 8.59 -6.23
N LYS A 96 14.24 7.99 -5.54
CA LYS A 96 14.52 6.93 -4.56
C LYS A 96 13.39 5.89 -4.56
N VAL A 97 13.76 4.62 -4.44
CA VAL A 97 12.80 3.53 -4.21
C VAL A 97 13.08 2.91 -2.85
N TYR A 98 12.10 2.99 -1.95
CA TYR A 98 12.12 2.29 -0.68
C TYR A 98 11.44 0.94 -0.87
N ALA A 99 12.20 -0.13 -0.81
CA ALA A 99 11.70 -1.51 -0.79
C ALA A 99 11.38 -1.88 0.67
N VAL A 100 10.10 -1.78 1.02
CA VAL A 100 9.61 -1.99 2.40
C VAL A 100 9.02 -3.37 2.51
N ASP A 101 9.58 -4.19 3.40
CA ASP A 101 9.07 -5.53 3.66
C ASP A 101 9.22 -5.91 5.14
N ILE A 102 8.39 -6.84 5.62
CA ILE A 102 8.48 -7.35 6.98
C ILE A 102 9.64 -8.34 7.13
N SER A 103 10.06 -8.98 6.03
CA SER A 103 11.12 -9.97 5.98
C SER A 103 12.49 -9.33 5.74
N ASP A 104 13.42 -9.54 6.65
CA ASP A 104 14.81 -9.13 6.50
C ASP A 104 15.53 -9.91 5.37
N LYS A 105 15.12 -11.16 5.10
CA LYS A 105 15.61 -11.94 3.96
C LYS A 105 15.26 -11.31 2.62
N PHE A 106 14.01 -10.87 2.44
CA PHE A 106 13.62 -10.14 1.22
C PHE A 106 14.38 -8.83 1.10
N ALA A 107 14.47 -8.04 2.18
CA ALA A 107 15.24 -6.80 2.18
C ALA A 107 16.72 -7.03 1.84
N GLY A 108 17.31 -8.12 2.35
CA GLY A 108 18.69 -8.55 2.03
C GLY A 108 18.85 -8.94 0.57
N HIS A 109 17.94 -9.75 0.03
CA HIS A 109 17.89 -10.14 -1.38
C HIS A 109 17.79 -8.93 -2.31
N ILE A 110 16.87 -8.01 -2.04
CA ILE A 110 16.70 -6.79 -2.84
C ILE A 110 18.00 -5.97 -2.86
N LYS A 111 18.68 -5.81 -1.72
CA LYS A 111 19.98 -5.12 -1.64
C LYS A 111 21.06 -5.81 -2.47
N GLN A 112 21.07 -7.15 -2.48
CA GLN A 112 22.00 -7.90 -3.31
C GLN A 112 21.74 -7.68 -4.80
N VAL A 113 20.50 -7.89 -5.25
CA VAL A 113 20.10 -7.72 -6.65
C VAL A 113 20.30 -6.28 -7.11
N ALA A 114 20.02 -5.29 -6.28
CA ALA A 114 20.26 -3.88 -6.58
C ALA A 114 21.75 -3.61 -6.86
N ARG A 115 22.66 -4.20 -6.07
CA ARG A 115 24.12 -4.09 -6.31
C ARG A 115 24.54 -4.76 -7.61
N GLU A 116 24.05 -5.97 -7.87
CA GLU A 116 24.36 -6.72 -9.10
C GLU A 116 23.89 -5.99 -10.36
N GLN A 117 22.72 -5.36 -10.29
CA GLN A 117 22.14 -4.56 -11.39
C GLN A 117 22.57 -3.08 -11.39
N LYS A 118 23.45 -2.67 -10.47
CA LYS A 118 23.94 -1.29 -10.32
C LYS A 118 22.83 -0.25 -10.11
N LEU A 119 21.75 -0.63 -9.44
CA LEU A 119 20.64 0.24 -9.05
C LEU A 119 20.98 0.92 -7.73
N THR A 120 21.51 2.14 -7.79
CA THR A 120 22.07 2.86 -6.62
C THR A 120 21.02 3.62 -5.80
N ASN A 121 19.81 3.74 -6.34
CA ASN A 121 18.70 4.51 -5.76
C ASN A 121 17.67 3.66 -5.00
N ILE A 122 17.97 2.38 -4.72
CA ILE A 122 17.12 1.48 -3.93
C ILE A 122 17.57 1.45 -2.47
N VAL A 123 16.61 1.57 -1.54
CA VAL A 123 16.81 1.45 -0.10
C VAL A 123 15.91 0.35 0.44
N GLY A 124 16.48 -0.74 0.92
CA GLY A 124 15.72 -1.78 1.62
C GLY A 124 15.40 -1.35 3.05
N VAL A 125 14.13 -1.48 3.44
CA VAL A 125 13.61 -1.14 4.77
C VAL A 125 12.89 -2.34 5.35
N VAL A 126 13.32 -2.82 6.51
CA VAL A 126 12.57 -3.82 7.28
C VAL A 126 11.54 -3.10 8.11
N CYS A 127 10.27 -3.36 7.84
CA CYS A 127 9.15 -2.71 8.52
C CYS A 127 8.64 -3.52 9.73
N LYS A 128 7.70 -2.92 10.47
CA LYS A 128 6.95 -3.61 11.53
C LYS A 128 5.58 -4.04 11.02
N PRO A 129 4.89 -4.98 11.71
CA PRO A 129 3.53 -5.39 11.31
C PRO A 129 2.50 -4.24 11.26
N ASP A 130 2.78 -3.13 11.95
CA ASP A 130 1.89 -1.99 12.11
C ASP A 130 2.48 -0.65 11.63
N SER A 131 3.67 -0.65 11.00
CA SER A 131 4.37 0.57 10.56
C SER A 131 5.33 0.30 9.40
N VAL A 132 5.33 1.14 8.38
CA VAL A 132 6.27 1.07 7.24
C VAL A 132 7.68 1.58 7.56
N GLU A 133 7.91 2.13 8.75
CA GLU A 133 9.22 2.64 9.24
C GLU A 133 9.90 3.65 8.31
N LEU A 134 9.13 4.40 7.52
CA LEU A 134 9.63 5.45 6.66
C LEU A 134 9.59 6.83 7.36
N PRO A 135 10.54 7.73 7.05
CA PRO A 135 10.51 9.10 7.56
C PRO A 135 9.22 9.84 7.12
N PRO A 136 8.73 10.78 7.93
CA PRO A 136 7.60 11.61 7.54
C PRO A 136 7.87 12.37 6.24
N GLN A 137 6.85 12.53 5.39
CA GLN A 137 6.88 13.30 4.15
C GLN A 137 8.08 12.96 3.24
N SER A 138 8.46 11.70 3.20
CA SER A 138 9.63 11.21 2.44
C SER A 138 9.30 10.64 1.08
N VAL A 139 8.03 10.28 0.81
CA VAL A 139 7.64 9.61 -0.44
C VAL A 139 6.49 10.33 -1.16
N ASP A 140 6.52 10.27 -2.49
CA ASP A 140 5.49 10.81 -3.37
C ASP A 140 4.38 9.79 -3.64
N LEU A 141 4.74 8.50 -3.69
CA LEU A 141 3.85 7.39 -3.96
C LEU A 141 4.17 6.21 -3.06
N ALA A 142 3.16 5.59 -2.46
CA ALA A 142 3.22 4.27 -1.87
C ALA A 142 2.49 3.28 -2.80
N PHE A 143 3.17 2.23 -3.20
CA PHE A 143 2.64 1.16 -4.04
C PHE A 143 2.49 -0.11 -3.19
N ILE A 144 1.32 -0.74 -3.26
CA ILE A 144 0.97 -1.94 -2.52
C ILE A 144 0.38 -2.93 -3.53
N CYS A 145 1.05 -4.05 -3.78
CA CYS A 145 0.61 -5.04 -4.76
C CYS A 145 0.60 -6.44 -4.15
N ASP A 146 -0.57 -7.09 -4.11
CA ASP A 146 -0.80 -8.41 -3.51
C ASP A 146 -0.24 -8.52 -2.08
N ALA A 147 -0.31 -7.43 -1.32
CA ALA A 147 0.28 -7.32 0.02
C ALA A 147 -0.69 -6.76 1.08
N TYR A 148 -1.72 -6.01 0.69
CA TYR A 148 -2.62 -5.39 1.66
C TYR A 148 -3.40 -6.43 2.49
N HIS A 149 -3.82 -7.53 1.88
CA HIS A 149 -4.49 -8.62 2.58
C HIS A 149 -3.62 -9.28 3.66
N HIS A 150 -2.31 -9.05 3.63
CA HIS A 150 -1.34 -9.45 4.66
C HIS A 150 -1.17 -8.44 5.80
N PHE A 151 -1.77 -7.24 5.71
CA PHE A 151 -1.67 -6.27 6.79
C PHE A 151 -2.44 -6.74 8.01
N GLU A 152 -1.72 -7.09 9.07
CA GLU A 152 -2.31 -7.49 10.35
C GLU A 152 -2.94 -6.30 11.09
N PHE A 153 -2.38 -5.10 10.89
CA PHE A 153 -2.83 -3.86 11.51
C PHE A 153 -3.10 -2.78 10.45
N PRO A 154 -4.07 -2.99 9.51
CA PRO A 154 -4.25 -2.12 8.36
C PRO A 154 -4.43 -0.65 8.74
N THR A 155 -5.21 -0.33 9.77
CA THR A 155 -5.40 1.06 10.21
C THR A 155 -4.09 1.73 10.66
N LYS A 156 -3.25 1.03 11.43
CA LYS A 156 -1.96 1.56 11.90
C LYS A 156 -0.98 1.68 10.73
N THR A 157 -0.89 0.63 9.91
CA THR A 157 -0.01 0.60 8.74
C THR A 157 -0.36 1.73 7.78
N MET A 158 -1.66 1.91 7.44
CA MET A 158 -2.09 3.00 6.56
C MET A 158 -1.84 4.38 7.14
N ARG A 159 -1.99 4.58 8.45
CA ARG A 159 -1.59 5.83 9.12
C ARG A 159 -0.09 6.08 9.05
N SER A 160 0.73 5.04 9.16
CA SER A 160 2.19 5.18 8.99
C SER A 160 2.56 5.56 7.55
N ILE A 161 1.86 4.99 6.55
CA ILE A 161 1.99 5.37 5.14
C ILE A 161 1.52 6.81 4.93
N HIS A 162 0.38 7.21 5.52
CA HIS A 162 -0.10 8.59 5.46
C HIS A 162 0.93 9.59 5.98
N LYS A 163 1.57 9.28 7.11
CA LYS A 163 2.65 10.10 7.68
C LYS A 163 3.89 10.16 6.77
N ALA A 164 4.23 9.05 6.12
CA ALA A 164 5.39 8.97 5.23
C ALA A 164 5.17 9.70 3.89
N LEU A 165 3.94 9.82 3.44
CA LEU A 165 3.58 10.52 2.21
C LEU A 165 3.70 12.04 2.36
N LYS A 166 4.27 12.68 1.34
CA LYS A 166 4.24 14.13 1.15
C LYS A 166 2.79 14.63 1.01
N PRO A 167 2.51 15.94 1.17
CA PRO A 167 1.21 16.52 0.84
C PRO A 167 0.80 16.14 -0.59
N LYS A 168 -0.46 15.69 -0.78
CA LYS A 168 -0.99 15.15 -2.04
C LYS A 168 -0.29 13.89 -2.55
N GLY A 169 0.53 13.25 -1.72
CA GLY A 169 1.11 11.95 -2.02
C GLY A 169 0.02 10.89 -2.22
N GLN A 170 0.32 9.87 -3.00
CA GLN A 170 -0.66 8.90 -3.44
C GLN A 170 -0.36 7.49 -2.93
N VAL A 171 -1.42 6.71 -2.81
CA VAL A 171 -1.36 5.26 -2.62
C VAL A 171 -1.94 4.60 -3.86
N VAL A 172 -1.26 3.60 -4.39
CA VAL A 172 -1.85 2.68 -5.36
C VAL A 172 -1.96 1.31 -4.69
N LEU A 173 -3.18 0.79 -4.69
CA LEU A 173 -3.50 -0.54 -4.19
C LEU A 173 -3.85 -1.45 -5.37
N ILE A 174 -3.13 -2.56 -5.46
CA ILE A 174 -3.48 -3.72 -6.29
C ILE A 174 -3.65 -4.89 -5.34
N ASP A 175 -4.81 -5.55 -5.39
CA ASP A 175 -5.06 -6.76 -4.61
C ASP A 175 -6.14 -7.62 -5.28
N PHE A 176 -6.32 -8.84 -4.83
CA PHE A 176 -7.19 -9.81 -5.48
C PHE A 176 -8.68 -9.45 -5.38
N ARG A 177 -9.41 -9.60 -6.49
CA ARG A 177 -10.87 -9.57 -6.50
C ARG A 177 -11.38 -10.80 -5.75
N ARG A 178 -12.07 -10.58 -4.62
CA ARG A 178 -12.64 -11.66 -3.80
C ARG A 178 -14.14 -11.75 -4.03
N ILE A 179 -14.54 -12.44 -5.10
CA ILE A 179 -15.93 -12.56 -5.54
C ILE A 179 -16.35 -14.04 -5.52
N LYS A 180 -17.32 -14.38 -4.67
CA LYS A 180 -17.84 -15.75 -4.56
C LYS A 180 -18.40 -16.24 -5.90
N GLY A 181 -17.98 -17.44 -6.33
CA GLY A 181 -18.38 -18.04 -7.59
C GLY A 181 -17.61 -17.53 -8.83
N VAL A 182 -16.69 -16.57 -8.66
CA VAL A 182 -15.83 -16.04 -9.74
C VAL A 182 -14.36 -16.25 -9.40
N SER A 183 -13.93 -15.81 -8.23
CA SER A 183 -12.53 -15.92 -7.80
C SER A 183 -12.16 -17.36 -7.47
N ARG A 184 -10.89 -17.69 -7.67
CA ARG A 184 -10.33 -19.01 -7.33
C ARG A 184 -10.48 -19.30 -5.84
N ASP A 185 -10.69 -20.57 -5.49
CA ASP A 185 -10.94 -21.00 -4.10
C ASP A 185 -9.85 -20.56 -3.12
N TRP A 186 -8.58 -20.58 -3.54
CA TRP A 186 -7.49 -20.14 -2.69
C TRP A 186 -7.60 -18.64 -2.34
N ILE A 187 -8.06 -17.78 -3.26
CA ILE A 187 -8.31 -16.35 -2.99
C ILE A 187 -9.40 -16.22 -1.94
N LEU A 188 -10.49 -16.98 -2.08
CA LEU A 188 -11.59 -16.96 -1.12
C LEU A 188 -11.19 -17.44 0.27
N GLY A 189 -10.21 -18.35 0.37
CA GLY A 189 -9.69 -18.87 1.64
C GLY A 189 -8.59 -18.02 2.26
N HIS A 190 -7.80 -17.31 1.45
CA HIS A 190 -6.60 -16.60 1.89
C HIS A 190 -6.82 -15.10 2.09
N VAL A 191 -7.49 -14.44 1.14
CA VAL A 191 -7.74 -13.00 1.18
C VAL A 191 -8.90 -12.70 2.12
N ARG A 192 -8.66 -11.93 3.18
CA ARG A 192 -9.64 -11.71 4.28
C ARG A 192 -10.89 -10.96 3.87
N ALA A 193 -10.80 -10.03 2.89
CA ALA A 193 -11.92 -9.19 2.47
C ALA A 193 -11.76 -8.75 1.01
N GLY A 194 -12.81 -8.22 0.41
CA GLY A 194 -12.81 -7.67 -0.95
C GLY A 194 -12.38 -6.20 -1.00
N GLN A 195 -12.35 -5.66 -2.23
CA GLN A 195 -11.95 -4.30 -2.56
C GLN A 195 -12.68 -3.24 -1.73
N GLU A 196 -14.00 -3.39 -1.52
CA GLU A 196 -14.82 -2.41 -0.78
C GLU A 196 -14.31 -2.22 0.65
N VAL A 197 -13.99 -3.31 1.36
CA VAL A 197 -13.49 -3.25 2.73
C VAL A 197 -12.10 -2.62 2.75
N PHE A 198 -11.20 -3.03 1.86
CA PHE A 198 -9.83 -2.50 1.82
C PHE A 198 -9.81 -1.02 1.44
N SER A 199 -10.62 -0.62 0.46
CA SER A 199 -10.78 0.79 0.09
C SER A 199 -11.32 1.63 1.24
N GLN A 200 -12.31 1.12 1.98
CA GLN A 200 -12.87 1.85 3.13
C GLN A 200 -11.84 2.01 4.25
N GLU A 201 -11.04 0.98 4.56
CA GLU A 201 -9.96 1.07 5.55
C GLU A 201 -8.91 2.14 5.17
N ILE A 202 -8.60 2.28 3.88
CA ILE A 202 -7.70 3.31 3.36
C ILE A 202 -8.34 4.69 3.48
N ILE A 203 -9.62 4.83 3.12
CA ILE A 203 -10.37 6.09 3.26
C ILE A 203 -10.42 6.53 4.73
N ASP A 204 -10.70 5.61 5.65
CA ASP A 204 -10.75 5.88 7.10
C ASP A 204 -9.37 6.28 7.68
N ALA A 205 -8.30 5.91 6.99
CA ALA A 205 -6.94 6.30 7.37
C ALA A 205 -6.52 7.70 6.84
N GLY A 206 -7.42 8.44 6.18
CA GLY A 206 -7.19 9.82 5.74
C GLY A 206 -6.86 9.96 4.25
N PHE A 207 -7.42 9.10 3.42
CA PHE A 207 -7.25 9.15 1.98
C PHE A 207 -8.59 9.34 1.27
N LYS A 208 -8.56 9.78 0.01
CA LYS A 208 -9.71 9.78 -0.91
C LYS A 208 -9.36 8.96 -2.15
N GLN A 209 -10.27 8.15 -2.61
CA GLN A 209 -10.14 7.47 -3.90
C GLN A 209 -10.22 8.51 -5.03
N ILE A 210 -9.30 8.45 -5.99
CA ILE A 210 -9.22 9.39 -7.10
C ILE A 210 -9.24 8.73 -8.47
N ASP A 211 -8.92 7.44 -8.58
CA ASP A 211 -8.92 6.70 -9.85
C ASP A 211 -9.06 5.19 -9.61
N GLU A 212 -9.59 4.49 -10.59
CA GLU A 212 -9.64 3.03 -10.65
C GLU A 212 -9.43 2.58 -12.10
N LYS A 213 -8.67 1.49 -12.30
CA LYS A 213 -8.43 0.89 -13.61
C LYS A 213 -9.14 -0.46 -13.69
N GLU A 214 -10.37 -0.48 -14.19
CA GLU A 214 -11.22 -1.68 -14.17
C GLU A 214 -10.69 -2.80 -15.05
N ASP A 215 -10.13 -2.47 -16.23
CA ASP A 215 -9.73 -3.44 -17.26
C ASP A 215 -8.23 -3.72 -17.30
N LEU A 216 -7.45 -3.20 -16.34
CA LEU A 216 -6.00 -3.38 -16.31
C LEU A 216 -5.61 -4.81 -15.93
N LEU A 217 -6.37 -5.43 -15.02
CA LEU A 217 -6.07 -6.71 -14.40
C LEU A 217 -7.30 -7.62 -14.41
N LYS A 218 -7.10 -8.92 -14.55
CA LYS A 218 -8.18 -9.92 -14.63
C LYS A 218 -8.63 -10.41 -13.25
N GLU A 219 -7.66 -10.80 -12.42
CA GLU A 219 -7.93 -11.40 -11.10
C GLU A 219 -7.79 -10.39 -9.96
N SER A 220 -7.14 -9.25 -10.23
CA SER A 220 -6.90 -8.20 -9.27
C SER A 220 -7.61 -6.91 -9.67
N TYR A 221 -7.68 -5.96 -8.75
CA TYR A 221 -8.14 -4.61 -9.01
C TYR A 221 -6.98 -3.63 -8.84
N PHE A 222 -7.07 -2.46 -9.47
CA PHE A 222 -6.12 -1.35 -9.35
C PHE A 222 -6.89 -0.11 -8.92
N VAL A 223 -6.64 0.39 -7.72
CA VAL A 223 -7.27 1.60 -7.17
C VAL A 223 -6.22 2.59 -6.71
N ARG A 224 -6.45 3.87 -7.00
CA ARG A 224 -5.57 4.97 -6.60
C ARG A 224 -6.26 5.88 -5.59
N PHE A 225 -5.50 6.22 -4.56
CA PHE A 225 -5.94 7.15 -3.52
C PHE A 225 -4.97 8.32 -3.40
N GLU A 226 -5.46 9.47 -2.95
CA GLU A 226 -4.66 10.65 -2.61
C GLU A 226 -4.81 10.96 -1.13
N LYS A 227 -3.68 11.32 -0.49
CA LYS A 227 -3.64 11.75 0.90
C LYS A 227 -4.49 13.01 1.10
N ILE A 228 -5.34 13.02 2.14
CA ILE A 228 -6.11 14.18 2.60
C ILE A 228 -5.39 14.80 3.80
N GLY A 229 -5.31 16.13 3.83
CA GLY A 229 -4.64 16.86 4.89
C GLY A 229 -3.10 16.85 4.76
N ASP A 230 -2.46 17.46 5.73
CA ASP A 230 -0.99 17.59 5.82
C ASP A 230 -0.32 16.41 6.52
#